data_599481ef24878396211dea37c053b609
#
_entry.id   599481ef24878396211dea37c053b609
#
_cell.length_a   1.000
_cell.length_b   1.000
_cell.length_c   1.000
_cell.angle_alpha   90.00
_cell.angle_beta   90.00
_cell.angle_gamma   90.00
#
_symmetry.space_group_name_H-M   'P 1'
#
loop_
_entity.id
_entity.type
_entity.pdbx_description
1 polymer ?
#
loop_
_entity_poly.entity_id
_entity_poly.type
_entity_poly.pdbx_seq_one_letter_code
_entity_poly.pdbx_strand_id
1 'polypeptide(L)'
;MTTLAATLGALTAILQTLPFCEQTAIVETREFSPDQFYFKVRAQLPHGYHFQTRVYSNFGDVDYAYQLFEEDTPLFRWDNKKEFRTLKTYPHHHHDDRGNIQPSPLTGDPQADIVFVLREIENFLADLA
;
A
#
# COMPACT_ATOMS: atom_id res chain seq x y z
N MET A 1 -1.01 0.74 21.28
CA MET A 1 -2.22 0.93 20.46
C MET A 1 -1.86 1.72 19.21
N THR A 2 -2.28 1.24 18.06
CA THR A 2 -2.04 1.91 16.78
C THR A 2 -3.20 2.85 16.48
N THR A 3 -2.92 4.14 16.30
CA THR A 3 -3.91 5.16 16.01
C THR A 3 -3.81 5.62 14.56
N LEU A 4 -4.86 6.30 14.07
CA LEU A 4 -4.86 6.93 12.75
C LEU A 4 -3.65 7.86 12.60
N ALA A 5 -3.46 8.77 13.56
CA ALA A 5 -2.38 9.75 13.50
C ALA A 5 -1.01 9.08 13.46
N ALA A 6 -0.78 8.07 14.28
CA ALA A 6 0.51 7.37 14.34
C ALA A 6 0.80 6.60 13.04
N THR A 7 -0.19 5.86 12.55
CA THR A 7 -0.02 5.07 11.32
C THR A 7 0.16 5.97 10.11
N LEU A 8 -0.72 6.96 9.95
CA LEU A 8 -0.67 7.89 8.84
C LEU A 8 0.63 8.70 8.85
N GLY A 9 1.04 9.19 10.03
CA GLY A 9 2.29 9.92 10.18
C GLY A 9 3.50 9.10 9.80
N ALA A 10 3.55 7.83 10.21
CA ALA A 10 4.65 6.93 9.87
C ALA A 10 4.72 6.66 8.36
N LEU A 11 3.58 6.37 7.73
CA LEU A 11 3.55 6.07 6.29
C LEU A 11 3.90 7.30 5.45
N THR A 12 3.35 8.47 5.78
CA THR A 12 3.67 9.69 5.04
C THR A 12 5.14 10.10 5.22
N ALA A 13 5.71 9.91 6.40
CA ALA A 13 7.13 10.18 6.64
C ALA A 13 8.01 9.27 5.77
N ILE A 14 7.69 7.98 5.67
CA ILE A 14 8.43 7.05 4.81
C ILE A 14 8.35 7.51 3.35
N LEU A 15 7.16 7.83 2.85
CA LEU A 15 6.98 8.29 1.48
C LEU A 15 7.77 9.56 1.19
N GLN A 16 7.77 10.51 2.12
CA GLN A 16 8.45 11.78 1.95
C GLN A 16 9.97 11.68 1.96
N THR A 17 10.53 10.60 2.52
CA THR A 17 11.98 10.40 2.53
C THR A 17 12.51 9.75 1.25
N LEU A 18 11.64 9.24 0.38
CA LEU A 18 12.06 8.54 -0.84
C LEU A 18 12.31 9.52 -1.98
N PRO A 19 13.51 9.47 -2.62
CA PRO A 19 13.84 10.42 -3.68
C PRO A 19 12.90 10.35 -4.89
N PHE A 20 12.29 9.19 -5.14
CA PHE A 20 11.39 9.02 -6.28
C PHE A 20 9.94 9.44 -6.00
N CYS A 21 9.59 9.74 -4.76
CA CYS A 21 8.27 10.29 -4.42
C CYS A 21 8.31 11.81 -4.60
N GLU A 22 7.61 12.30 -5.61
CA GLU A 22 7.61 13.71 -5.98
C GLU A 22 6.66 14.53 -5.13
N GLN A 23 5.51 13.95 -4.81
CA GLN A 23 4.48 14.62 -4.02
C GLN A 23 3.60 13.58 -3.34
N THR A 24 3.26 13.85 -2.07
CA THR A 24 2.39 12.98 -1.27
C THR A 24 1.13 13.74 -0.88
N ALA A 25 -0.03 13.12 -1.02
CA ALA A 25 -1.31 13.70 -0.64
C ALA A 25 -2.13 12.73 0.19
N ILE A 26 -2.72 13.22 1.26
CA ILE A 26 -3.72 12.49 2.03
C ILE A 26 -5.05 12.69 1.31
N VAL A 27 -5.58 11.60 0.71
CA VAL A 27 -6.79 11.68 -0.11
C VAL A 27 -8.04 11.64 0.74
N GLU A 28 -8.04 10.78 1.77
CA GLU A 28 -9.21 10.58 2.61
C GLU A 28 -8.77 10.06 3.98
N THR A 29 -9.44 10.54 5.02
CA THR A 29 -9.29 10.00 6.37
C THR A 29 -10.66 9.92 7.04
N ARG A 30 -10.86 8.86 7.82
CA ARG A 30 -12.05 8.72 8.67
C ARG A 30 -11.64 8.06 9.97
N GLU A 31 -12.09 8.61 11.07
CA GLU A 31 -11.86 8.04 12.40
C GLU A 31 -13.21 7.82 13.08
N PHE A 32 -13.53 6.55 13.32
CA PHE A 32 -14.77 6.15 13.98
C PHE A 32 -14.57 6.02 15.49
N SER A 33 -13.39 5.59 15.88
CA SER A 33 -12.91 5.51 17.27
C SER A 33 -11.38 5.44 17.23
N PRO A 34 -10.68 5.54 18.36
CA PRO A 34 -9.22 5.40 18.36
C PRO A 34 -8.73 4.10 17.73
N ASP A 35 -9.52 3.02 17.82
CA ASP A 35 -9.16 1.68 17.33
C ASP A 35 -9.83 1.34 16.01
N GLN A 36 -10.59 2.24 15.41
CA GLN A 36 -11.31 1.99 14.17
C GLN A 36 -11.19 3.20 13.27
N PHE A 37 -10.41 3.07 12.19
CA PHE A 37 -10.15 4.17 11.29
C PHE A 37 -9.80 3.68 9.88
N TYR A 38 -9.87 4.62 8.94
CA TYR A 38 -9.58 4.40 7.54
C TYR A 38 -8.79 5.58 7.00
N PHE A 39 -7.85 5.31 6.10
CA PHE A 39 -7.20 6.37 5.34
C PHE A 39 -6.77 5.91 3.95
N LYS A 40 -6.59 6.88 3.07
CA LYS A 40 -6.06 6.70 1.73
C LYS A 40 -5.02 7.79 1.48
N VAL A 41 -3.82 7.38 1.06
CA VAL A 41 -2.71 8.28 0.74
C VAL A 41 -2.26 7.97 -0.69
N ARG A 42 -1.91 9.01 -1.42
CA ARG A 42 -1.41 8.88 -2.79
C ARG A 42 -0.07 9.61 -2.91
N ALA A 43 0.89 8.98 -3.59
CA ALA A 43 2.18 9.59 -3.87
C ALA A 43 2.40 9.65 -5.38
N GLN A 44 2.78 10.83 -5.87
CA GLN A 44 3.13 11.01 -7.28
C GLN A 44 4.55 10.52 -7.50
N LEU A 45 4.74 9.70 -8.53
CA LEU A 45 6.02 9.10 -8.91
C LEU A 45 6.44 9.61 -10.30
N PRO A 46 7.71 9.38 -10.71
CA PRO A 46 8.17 9.80 -12.04
C PRO A 46 7.38 9.12 -13.17
N HIS A 47 7.38 9.77 -14.34
CA HIS A 47 6.87 9.22 -15.60
C HIS A 47 5.38 8.90 -15.60
N GLY A 48 4.58 9.64 -14.81
CA GLY A 48 3.13 9.44 -14.80
C GLY A 48 2.66 8.29 -13.92
N TYR A 49 3.55 7.67 -13.16
CA TYR A 49 3.18 6.64 -12.20
C TYR A 49 2.72 7.30 -10.91
N HIS A 50 1.84 6.63 -10.19
CA HIS A 50 1.50 7.01 -8.83
C HIS A 50 1.23 5.78 -7.97
N PHE A 51 1.52 5.92 -6.69
CA PHE A 51 1.32 4.89 -5.68
C PHE A 51 0.15 5.28 -4.81
N GLN A 52 -0.69 4.31 -4.45
CA GLN A 52 -1.79 4.53 -3.53
C GLN A 52 -1.77 3.48 -2.44
N THR A 53 -1.91 3.93 -1.20
CA THR A 53 -2.12 3.03 -0.09
C THR A 53 -3.46 3.33 0.57
N ARG A 54 -4.20 2.27 0.88
CA ARG A 54 -5.47 2.33 1.57
C ARG A 54 -5.41 1.35 2.74
N VAL A 55 -5.71 1.85 3.93
CA VAL A 55 -5.69 1.05 5.16
C VAL A 55 -7.01 1.26 5.91
N TYR A 56 -7.63 0.16 6.29
CA TYR A 56 -8.76 0.16 7.21
C TYR A 56 -8.35 -0.67 8.42
N SER A 57 -8.29 -0.03 9.58
CA SER A 57 -7.99 -0.69 10.85
C SER A 57 -9.28 -0.83 11.64
N ASN A 58 -9.59 -2.06 12.07
CA ASN A 58 -10.83 -2.39 12.74
C ASN A 58 -10.50 -3.21 13.99
N PHE A 59 -10.24 -2.50 15.10
CA PHE A 59 -9.92 -3.12 16.39
C PHE A 59 -8.78 -4.14 16.30
N GLY A 60 -7.72 -3.77 15.56
CA GLY A 60 -6.54 -4.62 15.39
C GLY A 60 -6.53 -5.45 14.12
N ASP A 61 -7.68 -5.67 13.50
CA ASP A 61 -7.75 -6.30 12.17
C ASP A 61 -7.52 -5.24 11.10
N VAL A 62 -6.54 -5.47 10.25
CA VAL A 62 -6.16 -4.51 9.21
C VAL A 62 -6.48 -5.06 7.83
N ASP A 63 -7.34 -4.35 7.10
CA ASP A 63 -7.56 -4.54 5.67
C ASP A 63 -6.74 -3.49 4.93
N TYR A 64 -5.99 -3.91 3.91
CA TYR A 64 -5.12 -2.98 3.21
C TYR A 64 -5.14 -3.24 1.71
N ALA A 65 -4.77 -2.21 0.94
CA ALA A 65 -4.45 -2.32 -0.46
C ALA A 65 -3.36 -1.31 -0.81
N TYR A 66 -2.26 -1.82 -1.37
CA TYR A 66 -1.19 -1.01 -1.94
C TYR A 66 -1.25 -1.19 -3.44
N GLN A 67 -1.26 -0.09 -4.20
CA GLN A 67 -1.41 -0.16 -5.65
C GLN A 67 -0.43 0.77 -6.35
N LEU A 68 0.11 0.30 -7.47
CA LEU A 68 0.84 1.13 -8.42
C LEU A 68 -0.02 1.31 -9.66
N PHE A 69 -0.15 2.57 -10.10
CA PHE A 69 -0.87 2.95 -11.31
C PHE A 69 0.08 3.62 -12.29
N GLU A 70 -0.15 3.36 -13.57
CA GLU A 70 0.38 4.18 -14.65
C GLU A 70 -0.77 5.03 -15.15
N GLU A 71 -0.76 6.34 -14.86
CA GLU A 71 -1.90 7.23 -15.03
C GLU A 71 -3.11 6.62 -14.30
N ASP A 72 -4.16 6.23 -15.02
CA ASP A 72 -5.36 5.64 -14.42
C ASP A 72 -5.38 4.11 -14.50
N THR A 73 -4.34 3.50 -15.08
CA THR A 73 -4.30 2.05 -15.29
C THR A 73 -3.61 1.37 -14.11
N PRO A 74 -4.29 0.47 -13.37
CA PRO A 74 -3.64 -0.28 -12.31
C PRO A 74 -2.65 -1.29 -12.89
N LEU A 75 -1.45 -1.35 -12.30
CA LEU A 75 -0.39 -2.29 -12.71
C LEU A 75 -0.16 -3.37 -11.66
N PHE A 76 0.11 -2.95 -10.42
CA PHE A 76 0.37 -3.87 -9.32
C PHE A 76 -0.59 -3.60 -8.18
N ARG A 77 -0.93 -4.67 -7.45
CA ARG A 77 -1.74 -4.54 -6.25
C ARG A 77 -1.31 -5.58 -5.22
N TRP A 78 -1.13 -5.16 -3.99
CA TRP A 78 -0.94 -6.03 -2.84
C TRP A 78 -2.11 -5.79 -1.89
N ASP A 79 -2.87 -6.84 -1.57
CA ASP A 79 -3.97 -6.71 -0.62
C ASP A 79 -4.20 -8.02 0.14
N ASN A 80 -5.09 -7.97 1.12
CA ASN A 80 -5.43 -9.13 1.94
C ASN A 80 -6.92 -9.44 1.91
N LYS A 81 -7.60 -9.14 0.83
CA LYS A 81 -8.98 -9.54 0.65
C LYS A 81 -9.05 -11.08 0.64
N LYS A 82 -10.04 -11.63 1.37
CA LYS A 82 -10.15 -13.07 1.58
C LYS A 82 -10.72 -13.78 0.36
N GLU A 83 -9.92 -13.95 -0.70
CA GLU A 83 -10.34 -14.51 -1.98
C GLU A 83 -9.59 -15.77 -2.41
N PHE A 84 -8.28 -15.79 -2.31
CA PHE A 84 -7.44 -16.85 -2.90
C PHE A 84 -6.99 -17.84 -1.82
N ARG A 85 -7.90 -18.69 -1.38
CA ARG A 85 -7.71 -19.55 -0.21
C ARG A 85 -6.64 -20.63 -0.38
N THR A 86 -6.27 -20.95 -1.61
CA THR A 86 -5.26 -21.98 -1.90
C THR A 86 -3.83 -21.44 -1.83
N LEU A 87 -3.64 -20.15 -1.77
CA LEU A 87 -2.30 -19.56 -1.61
C LEU A 87 -1.76 -19.83 -0.21
N LYS A 88 -0.46 -20.15 -0.12
CA LYS A 88 0.19 -20.38 1.17
C LYS A 88 0.16 -19.14 2.06
N THR A 89 0.15 -17.96 1.46
CA THR A 89 0.17 -16.67 2.17
C THR A 89 -1.24 -16.11 2.43
N TYR A 90 -2.28 -16.87 2.11
CA TYR A 90 -3.66 -16.42 2.33
C TYR A 90 -3.82 -15.78 3.71
N PRO A 91 -4.48 -14.63 3.84
CA PRO A 91 -5.21 -13.86 2.83
C PRO A 91 -4.34 -12.90 2.00
N HIS A 92 -3.05 -12.81 2.28
CA HIS A 92 -2.12 -11.89 1.62
C HIS A 92 -1.80 -12.39 0.21
N HIS A 93 -1.97 -11.51 -0.79
CA HIS A 93 -1.69 -11.85 -2.17
C HIS A 93 -1.25 -10.63 -2.97
N HIS A 94 -0.65 -10.89 -4.13
CA HIS A 94 -0.11 -9.88 -5.01
C HIS A 94 -0.67 -10.10 -6.42
N HIS A 95 -1.20 -9.04 -7.01
CA HIS A 95 -1.58 -9.02 -8.43
C HIS A 95 -0.42 -8.40 -9.21
N ASP A 96 0.20 -9.17 -10.10
CA ASP A 96 1.29 -8.66 -10.90
C ASP A 96 0.77 -7.91 -12.14
N ASP A 97 1.70 -7.33 -12.91
CA ASP A 97 1.34 -6.50 -14.07
C ASP A 97 0.83 -7.31 -15.27
N ARG A 98 0.84 -8.64 -15.16
CA ARG A 98 0.29 -9.56 -16.17
C ARG A 98 -1.05 -10.13 -15.76
N GLY A 99 -1.60 -9.70 -14.63
CA GLY A 99 -2.86 -10.19 -14.11
C GLY A 99 -2.77 -11.52 -13.35
N ASN A 100 -1.56 -12.00 -13.06
CA ASN A 100 -1.37 -13.22 -12.29
C ASN A 100 -1.46 -12.95 -10.79
N ILE A 101 -2.00 -13.92 -10.05
CA ILE A 101 -2.08 -13.85 -8.59
C ILE A 101 -0.89 -14.61 -8.01
N GLN A 102 -0.13 -13.93 -7.17
CA GLN A 102 1.09 -14.44 -6.56
C GLN A 102 0.98 -14.45 -5.04
N PRO A 103 1.74 -15.32 -4.36
CA PRO A 103 1.90 -15.22 -2.91
C PRO A 103 2.52 -13.88 -2.54
N SER A 104 2.26 -13.41 -1.32
CA SER A 104 2.77 -12.13 -0.83
C SER A 104 3.43 -12.31 0.53
N PRO A 105 4.56 -11.66 0.80
CA PRO A 105 5.21 -11.72 2.10
C PRO A 105 4.64 -10.71 3.10
N LEU A 106 3.61 -9.96 2.74
CA LEU A 106 3.05 -8.93 3.60
C LEU A 106 2.39 -9.55 4.83
N THR A 107 2.33 -8.77 5.90
CA THR A 107 1.94 -9.25 7.22
C THR A 107 0.64 -8.64 7.75
N GLY A 108 0.21 -7.51 7.20
CA GLY A 108 -0.87 -6.70 7.73
C GLY A 108 -0.40 -5.56 8.62
N ASP A 109 0.90 -5.48 8.92
CA ASP A 109 1.49 -4.34 9.62
C ASP A 109 1.86 -3.27 8.59
N PRO A 110 1.12 -2.13 8.52
CA PRO A 110 1.35 -1.15 7.48
C PRO A 110 2.76 -0.57 7.46
N GLN A 111 3.38 -0.37 8.63
CA GLN A 111 4.71 0.22 8.69
C GLN A 111 5.79 -0.71 8.14
N ALA A 112 5.67 -2.01 8.40
CA ALA A 112 6.58 -3.00 7.87
C ALA A 112 6.31 -3.27 6.39
N ASP A 113 5.04 -3.40 6.04
CA ASP A 113 4.64 -3.81 4.70
C ASP A 113 4.94 -2.74 3.64
N ILE A 114 4.77 -1.46 3.98
CA ILE A 114 5.01 -0.39 3.01
C ILE A 114 6.47 -0.35 2.56
N VAL A 115 7.40 -0.71 3.42
CA VAL A 115 8.83 -0.74 3.08
C VAL A 115 9.09 -1.77 1.98
N PHE A 116 8.49 -2.95 2.11
CA PHE A 116 8.61 -4.00 1.09
C PHE A 116 7.99 -3.55 -0.24
N VAL A 117 6.77 -3.03 -0.20
CA VAL A 117 6.03 -2.60 -1.40
C VAL A 117 6.80 -1.50 -2.14
N LEU A 118 7.30 -0.51 -1.42
CA LEU A 118 8.04 0.60 -2.03
C LEU A 118 9.36 0.14 -2.64
N ARG A 119 10.02 -0.85 -2.07
CA ARG A 119 11.21 -1.43 -2.65
C ARG A 119 10.90 -2.12 -3.98
N GLU A 120 9.80 -2.87 -4.04
CA GLU A 120 9.37 -3.50 -5.29
C GLU A 120 9.04 -2.47 -6.36
N ILE A 121 8.38 -1.37 -5.97
CA ILE A 121 8.06 -0.28 -6.89
C ILE A 121 9.35 0.40 -7.37
N GLU A 122 10.28 0.66 -6.47
CA GLU A 122 11.57 1.26 -6.83
C GLU A 122 12.30 0.42 -7.85
N ASN A 123 12.36 -0.91 -7.65
CA ASN A 123 12.97 -1.83 -8.59
C ASN A 123 12.29 -1.81 -9.96
N PHE A 124 10.96 -1.77 -9.95
CA PHE A 124 10.19 -1.67 -11.19
C PHE A 124 10.51 -0.39 -11.95
N LEU A 125 10.54 0.75 -11.26
CA LEU A 125 10.85 2.05 -11.89
C LEU A 125 12.28 2.07 -12.41
N ALA A 126 13.25 1.47 -11.71
CA ALA A 126 14.63 1.42 -12.14
C ALA A 126 14.78 0.61 -13.42
N ASP A 127 14.00 -0.45 -13.60
CA ASP A 127 14.05 -1.30 -14.80
C ASP A 127 13.46 -0.60 -16.03
N LEU A 128 12.75 0.51 -15.86
CA LEU A 128 12.22 1.31 -16.97
C LEU A 128 13.26 2.27 -17.57
N ALA A 129 14.35 2.49 -16.85
CA ALA A 129 15.38 3.45 -17.26
C ALA A 129 16.24 2.94 -18.41
#